data_f0054728d5c2ff7c2adab1a706476d65
#
_entry.id   f0054728d5c2ff7c2adab1a706476d65
#
_cell.length_a   1.000
_cell.length_b   1.000
_cell.length_c   1.000
_cell.angle_alpha   90.00
_cell.angle_beta   90.00
_cell.angle_gamma   90.00
#
_symmetry.space_group_name_H-M   'P 1'
#
loop_
_entity.id
_entity.type
_entity.pdbx_description
1 polymer ?
#
loop_
_entity_poly.entity_id
_entity_poly.type
_entity_poly.pdbx_seq_one_letter_code
_entity_poly.pdbx_strand_id
1 'polypeptide(L)'
;MSQPTASTPQSLYDLLGGEPEATNQIREIVEAFYDVMDSDEKAKTIRLMHPEDLTSSREKLFMFLTGWTGGPQLYIDRYGHPFLRRRHLPFKIGEEERDQWIYCMTKGMLNLKMDEAKIKALLNALYPIADFMRNQ
;
A
#
# COMPACT_ATOMS: atom_id res chain seq x y z
N MET A 1 20.17 14.68 28.75
CA MET A 1 19.80 14.07 28.34
C MET A 1 19.23 13.66 27.48
N SER A 2 19.34 13.46 26.98
CA SER A 2 18.76 13.12 26.34
C SER A 2 18.30 12.28 25.82
N GLN A 3 17.97 12.02 25.14
CA GLN A 3 17.41 11.47 24.57
C GLN A 3 17.08 10.55 24.01
N PRO A 4 17.08 10.30 24.04
CA PRO A 4 16.49 8.99 23.92
C PRO A 4 15.61 8.81 22.71
N THR A 5 15.45 9.78 21.97
CA THR A 5 14.75 9.68 20.71
C THR A 5 15.32 8.60 19.81
N ALA A 6 16.60 8.27 20.01
CA ALA A 6 17.26 7.23 19.23
C ALA A 6 16.64 5.85 19.45
N SER A 7 15.98 5.62 20.61
CA SER A 7 15.39 4.33 20.93
C SER A 7 13.96 4.19 20.45
N THR A 8 13.35 5.24 19.91
CA THR A 8 11.95 5.21 19.42
C THR A 8 11.96 5.05 17.90
N PRO A 9 11.47 3.90 17.39
CA PRO A 9 11.43 3.72 15.93
C PRO A 9 10.53 4.75 15.29
N GLN A 10 10.95 5.26 14.17
CA GLN A 10 10.15 6.16 13.36
C GLN A 10 9.09 5.37 12.61
N SER A 11 7.86 5.86 12.55
CA SER A 11 6.82 5.20 11.75
C SER A 11 7.11 5.42 10.27
N LEU A 12 6.48 4.61 9.42
CA LEU A 12 6.58 4.82 7.98
C LEU A 12 6.01 6.19 7.59
N TYR A 13 4.95 6.60 8.29
CA TYR A 13 4.34 7.90 8.05
C TYR A 13 5.33 9.03 8.32
N ASP A 14 6.08 8.92 9.41
CA ASP A 14 7.13 9.90 9.74
C ASP A 14 8.25 9.85 8.71
N LEU A 15 8.62 8.65 8.25
CA LEU A 15 9.65 8.48 7.24
C LEU A 15 9.26 9.20 5.93
N LEU A 16 7.96 9.25 5.64
CA LEU A 16 7.45 9.93 4.45
C LEU A 16 7.25 11.42 4.66
N GLY A 17 7.61 11.95 5.82
CA GLY A 17 7.60 13.39 6.08
C GLY A 17 6.53 13.89 7.04
N GLY A 18 5.71 12.99 7.58
CA GLY A 18 4.63 13.41 8.46
C GLY A 18 3.57 14.22 7.73
N GLU A 19 2.70 14.87 8.48
CA GLU A 19 1.62 15.68 7.93
C GLU A 19 2.18 17.01 7.42
N PRO A 20 1.80 17.51 6.22
CA PRO A 20 0.90 16.88 5.23
C PRO A 20 1.64 16.08 4.15
N GLU A 21 2.98 16.10 4.15
CA GLU A 21 3.78 15.49 3.09
C GLU A 21 3.51 13.99 2.94
N ALA A 22 3.42 13.27 4.06
CA ALA A 22 3.19 11.83 4.03
C ALA A 22 1.83 11.49 3.42
N THR A 23 0.79 12.22 3.81
CA THR A 23 -0.55 12.00 3.23
C THR A 23 -0.54 12.23 1.73
N ASN A 24 0.12 13.29 1.28
CA ASN A 24 0.23 13.59 -0.15
C ASN A 24 1.02 12.51 -0.89
N GLN A 25 2.12 12.06 -0.31
CA GLN A 25 2.95 11.01 -0.91
C GLN A 25 2.19 9.69 -1.01
N ILE A 26 1.44 9.34 0.04
CA ILE A 26 0.64 8.10 0.04
C ILE A 26 -0.42 8.17 -1.07
N ARG A 27 -1.05 9.33 -1.27
CA ARG A 27 -2.01 9.50 -2.36
C ARG A 27 -1.33 9.25 -3.70
N GLU A 28 -0.14 9.83 -3.91
CA GLU A 28 0.61 9.64 -5.15
C GLU A 28 0.98 8.18 -5.37
N ILE A 29 1.40 7.49 -4.29
CA ILE A 29 1.75 6.07 -4.38
C ILE A 29 0.54 5.25 -4.80
N VAL A 30 -0.62 5.49 -4.21
CA VAL A 30 -1.84 4.76 -4.53
C VAL A 30 -2.26 5.00 -5.97
N GLU A 31 -2.21 6.26 -6.43
CA GLU A 31 -2.56 6.56 -7.82
C GLU A 31 -1.61 5.87 -8.78
N ALA A 32 -0.29 5.93 -8.51
CA ALA A 32 0.70 5.29 -9.35
C ALA A 32 0.54 3.76 -9.37
N PHE A 33 0.25 3.17 -8.21
CA PHE A 33 0.01 1.73 -8.08
C PHE A 33 -1.12 1.27 -8.99
N TYR A 34 -2.27 1.95 -8.94
CA TYR A 34 -3.41 1.57 -9.76
C TYR A 34 -3.21 1.93 -11.23
N ASP A 35 -2.45 2.98 -11.53
CA ASP A 35 -2.13 3.31 -12.92
C ASP A 35 -1.29 2.20 -13.55
N VAL A 36 -0.34 1.63 -12.82
CA VAL A 36 0.44 0.48 -13.30
C VAL A 36 -0.48 -0.73 -13.47
N MET A 37 -1.32 -1.01 -12.48
CA MET A 37 -2.23 -2.15 -12.55
C MET A 37 -3.14 -2.05 -13.77
N ASP A 38 -3.61 -0.85 -14.09
CA ASP A 38 -4.57 -0.62 -15.17
C ASP A 38 -3.94 -0.69 -16.55
N SER A 39 -2.63 -0.48 -16.66
CA SER A 39 -1.97 -0.35 -17.95
C SER A 39 -0.91 -1.42 -18.27
N ASP A 40 -0.41 -2.11 -17.25
CA ASP A 40 0.71 -3.05 -17.43
C ASP A 40 0.20 -4.48 -17.56
N GLU A 41 0.56 -5.13 -18.67
CA GLU A 41 0.20 -6.53 -18.93
C GLU A 41 0.61 -7.46 -17.80
N LYS A 42 1.70 -7.15 -17.11
CA LYS A 42 2.20 -8.00 -16.03
C LYS A 42 1.29 -8.01 -14.81
N ALA A 43 0.33 -7.08 -14.74
CA ALA A 43 -0.63 -7.01 -13.64
C ALA A 43 -2.02 -7.45 -14.06
N LYS A 44 -2.16 -8.08 -15.22
CA LYS A 44 -3.47 -8.41 -15.78
C LYS A 44 -4.33 -9.26 -14.85
N THR A 45 -3.73 -10.24 -14.18
CA THR A 45 -4.49 -11.14 -13.33
C THR A 45 -5.17 -10.39 -12.19
N ILE A 46 -4.42 -9.55 -11.49
CA ILE A 46 -5.01 -8.79 -10.37
C ILE A 46 -5.91 -7.68 -10.87
N ARG A 47 -5.62 -7.12 -12.06
CA ARG A 47 -6.53 -6.11 -12.64
C ARG A 47 -7.93 -6.69 -12.84
N LEU A 48 -8.00 -7.93 -13.32
CA LEU A 48 -9.28 -8.60 -13.57
C LEU A 48 -10.05 -8.90 -12.28
N MET A 49 -9.39 -8.90 -11.14
CA MET A 49 -10.04 -9.10 -9.83
C MET A 49 -10.69 -7.83 -9.31
N HIS A 50 -10.45 -6.70 -9.95
CA HIS A 50 -10.97 -5.40 -9.54
C HIS A 50 -12.14 -4.97 -10.41
N PRO A 51 -13.02 -4.10 -9.90
CA PRO A 51 -14.07 -3.52 -10.74
C PRO A 51 -13.48 -2.74 -11.92
N GLU A 52 -14.26 -2.56 -12.95
CA GLU A 52 -13.85 -1.77 -14.10
C GLU A 52 -13.46 -0.35 -13.68
N ASP A 53 -14.28 0.27 -12.82
CA ASP A 53 -14.01 1.59 -12.26
C ASP A 53 -13.20 1.43 -10.98
N LEU A 54 -11.97 1.92 -10.99
CA LEU A 54 -11.04 1.79 -9.86
C LEU A 54 -11.17 2.91 -8.81
N THR A 55 -12.12 3.83 -8.98
CA THR A 55 -12.23 4.98 -8.07
C THR A 55 -12.36 4.55 -6.61
N SER A 56 -13.27 3.63 -6.31
CA SER A 56 -13.46 3.15 -4.95
C SER A 56 -12.23 2.42 -4.41
N SER A 57 -11.61 1.60 -5.26
CA SER A 57 -10.41 0.86 -4.86
C SER A 57 -9.27 1.80 -4.50
N ARG A 58 -9.07 2.85 -5.31
CA ARG A 58 -8.03 3.86 -5.04
C ARG A 58 -8.28 4.55 -3.70
N GLU A 59 -9.52 4.94 -3.46
CA GLU A 59 -9.86 5.65 -2.22
C GLU A 59 -9.66 4.79 -0.98
N LYS A 60 -10.12 3.54 -1.05
CA LYS A 60 -10.00 2.62 0.09
C LYS A 60 -8.55 2.30 0.41
N LEU A 61 -7.72 2.07 -0.61
CA LEU A 61 -6.31 1.78 -0.38
C LEU A 61 -5.60 3.00 0.20
N PHE A 62 -5.93 4.20 -0.29
CA PHE A 62 -5.38 5.43 0.27
C PHE A 62 -5.70 5.56 1.76
N MET A 63 -6.96 5.35 2.13
CA MET A 63 -7.38 5.45 3.52
C MET A 63 -6.70 4.40 4.39
N PHE A 64 -6.60 3.17 3.88
CA PHE A 64 -5.96 2.09 4.62
C PHE A 64 -4.47 2.37 4.83
N LEU A 65 -3.74 2.71 3.77
CA LEU A 65 -2.31 2.94 3.87
C LEU A 65 -1.96 4.14 4.74
N THR A 66 -2.81 5.17 4.74
CA THR A 66 -2.58 6.33 5.60
C THR A 66 -2.53 5.90 7.07
N GLY A 67 -3.52 5.14 7.52
CA GLY A 67 -3.55 4.66 8.90
C GLY A 67 -2.50 3.60 9.17
N TRP A 68 -2.30 2.68 8.23
CA TRP A 68 -1.34 1.59 8.39
C TRP A 68 0.09 2.08 8.56
N THR A 69 0.45 3.16 7.86
CA THR A 69 1.80 3.73 7.98
C THR A 69 2.00 4.50 9.28
N GLY A 70 0.94 4.78 10.02
CA GLY A 70 1.02 5.48 11.31
C GLY A 70 0.37 6.85 11.29
N GLY A 71 -0.30 7.21 10.22
CA GLY A 71 -1.04 8.47 10.13
C GLY A 71 -2.46 8.36 10.64
N PRO A 72 -3.33 9.32 10.29
CA PRO A 72 -4.74 9.29 10.70
C PRO A 72 -5.42 8.00 10.27
N GLN A 73 -6.27 7.45 11.15
CA GLN A 73 -6.93 6.15 10.93
C GLN A 73 -8.17 6.29 10.05
N LEU A 74 -7.97 6.77 8.84
CA LEU A 74 -9.06 7.12 7.91
C LEU A 74 -9.95 5.92 7.58
N TYR A 75 -9.36 4.76 7.31
CA TYR A 75 -10.14 3.57 6.96
C TYR A 75 -10.96 3.07 8.16
N ILE A 76 -10.31 2.94 9.30
CA ILE A 76 -10.96 2.43 10.50
C ILE A 76 -12.09 3.36 10.95
N ASP A 77 -11.88 4.66 10.89
CA ASP A 77 -12.88 5.65 11.28
C ASP A 77 -14.13 5.56 10.40
N ARG A 78 -13.96 5.23 9.12
CA ARG A 78 -15.08 5.19 8.19
C ARG A 78 -15.73 3.81 8.08
N TYR A 79 -14.92 2.74 8.06
CA TYR A 79 -15.40 1.38 7.76
C TYR A 79 -15.20 0.40 8.91
N GLY A 80 -14.51 0.78 9.98
CA GLY A 80 -14.17 -0.12 11.06
C GLY A 80 -12.97 -0.98 10.71
N HIS A 81 -12.83 -2.12 11.40
CA HIS A 81 -11.69 -3.02 11.22
C HIS A 81 -11.60 -3.47 9.76
N PRO A 82 -10.40 -3.41 9.14
CA PRO A 82 -10.28 -3.75 7.72
C PRO A 82 -10.54 -5.22 7.38
N PHE A 83 -10.29 -6.15 8.30
CA PHE A 83 -10.48 -7.60 8.05
C PHE A 83 -9.87 -8.01 6.72
N LEU A 84 -8.61 -7.65 6.48
CA LEU A 84 -7.98 -7.79 5.17
C LEU A 84 -8.09 -9.20 4.59
N ARG A 85 -7.72 -10.21 5.38
CA ARG A 85 -7.73 -11.58 4.86
C ARG A 85 -9.15 -12.04 4.54
N ARG A 86 -10.10 -11.74 5.42
CA ARG A 86 -11.50 -12.11 5.19
C ARG A 86 -12.04 -11.49 3.88
N ARG A 87 -11.72 -10.21 3.65
CA ARG A 87 -12.23 -9.50 2.47
C ARG A 87 -11.61 -10.01 1.19
N HIS A 88 -10.44 -10.65 1.26
CA HIS A 88 -9.76 -11.19 0.10
C HIS A 88 -10.05 -12.67 -0.14
N LEU A 89 -10.72 -13.37 0.81
CA LEU A 89 -11.03 -14.78 0.64
C LEU A 89 -11.86 -15.10 -0.61
N PRO A 90 -12.80 -14.24 -1.07
CA PRO A 90 -13.53 -14.52 -2.31
C PRO A 90 -12.66 -14.58 -3.55
N PHE A 91 -11.43 -14.10 -3.50
CA PHE A 91 -10.52 -14.07 -4.63
C PHE A 91 -9.47 -15.16 -4.49
N LYS A 92 -9.08 -15.73 -5.63
CA LYS A 92 -8.02 -16.75 -5.64
C LYS A 92 -6.68 -16.05 -5.67
N ILE A 93 -6.00 -15.99 -4.51
CA ILE A 93 -4.75 -15.25 -4.36
C ILE A 93 -3.63 -16.22 -4.02
N GLY A 94 -2.75 -16.46 -4.98
CA GLY A 94 -1.56 -17.27 -4.81
C GLY A 94 -0.31 -16.41 -4.93
N GLU A 95 0.82 -17.07 -5.19
CA GLU A 95 2.09 -16.37 -5.32
C GLU A 95 2.11 -15.40 -6.50
N GLU A 96 1.49 -15.80 -7.62
CA GLU A 96 1.46 -14.93 -8.81
C GLU A 96 0.74 -13.62 -8.52
N GLU A 97 -0.42 -13.70 -7.87
CA GLU A 97 -1.20 -12.50 -7.55
C GLU A 97 -0.48 -11.62 -6.54
N ARG A 98 0.13 -12.24 -5.51
CA ARG A 98 0.95 -11.52 -4.55
C ARG A 98 2.10 -10.79 -5.27
N ASP A 99 2.78 -11.48 -6.16
CA ASP A 99 3.94 -10.90 -6.86
C ASP A 99 3.51 -9.78 -7.80
N GLN A 100 2.36 -9.92 -8.46
CA GLN A 100 1.84 -8.85 -9.31
C GLN A 100 1.51 -7.60 -8.48
N TRP A 101 0.95 -7.78 -7.29
CA TRP A 101 0.63 -6.66 -6.40
C TRP A 101 1.91 -5.92 -5.99
N ILE A 102 2.93 -6.68 -5.58
CA ILE A 102 4.24 -6.10 -5.21
C ILE A 102 4.88 -5.42 -6.42
N TYR A 103 4.75 -6.01 -7.61
CA TYR A 103 5.25 -5.42 -8.84
C TYR A 103 4.62 -4.05 -9.11
N CYS A 104 3.29 -3.96 -8.98
CA CYS A 104 2.60 -2.68 -9.19
C CYS A 104 3.05 -1.63 -8.17
N MET A 105 3.25 -2.03 -6.95
CA MET A 105 3.71 -1.12 -5.90
C MET A 105 5.12 -0.63 -6.19
N THR A 106 6.02 -1.56 -6.54
CA THR A 106 7.40 -1.23 -6.86
C THR A 106 7.49 -0.30 -8.06
N LYS A 107 6.81 -0.68 -9.15
CA LYS A 107 6.85 0.10 -10.38
C LYS A 107 6.24 1.48 -10.20
N GLY A 108 5.14 1.55 -9.45
CA GLY A 108 4.50 2.83 -9.15
C GLY A 108 5.44 3.78 -8.41
N MET A 109 6.11 3.28 -7.38
CA MET A 109 7.05 4.11 -6.62
C MET A 109 8.26 4.51 -7.46
N LEU A 110 8.74 3.61 -8.33
CA LEU A 110 9.83 3.95 -9.25
C LEU A 110 9.41 5.02 -10.25
N ASN A 111 8.19 4.95 -10.75
CA ASN A 111 7.66 5.95 -11.68
C ASN A 111 7.57 7.34 -11.02
N LEU A 112 7.35 7.37 -9.71
CA LEU A 112 7.33 8.61 -8.94
C LEU A 112 8.73 9.12 -8.62
N LYS A 113 9.76 8.34 -8.94
CA LYS A 113 11.16 8.69 -8.66
C LYS A 113 11.42 8.90 -7.17
N MET A 114 10.77 8.08 -6.36
CA MET A 114 10.96 8.14 -4.91
C MET A 114 12.37 7.71 -4.52
N ASP A 115 12.82 8.19 -3.37
CA ASP A 115 14.10 7.81 -2.80
C ASP A 115 14.15 6.28 -2.59
N GLU A 116 15.28 5.67 -2.99
CA GLU A 116 15.45 4.21 -2.93
C GLU A 116 15.28 3.67 -1.51
N ALA A 117 15.78 4.37 -0.51
CA ALA A 117 15.66 3.92 0.87
C ALA A 117 14.19 3.88 1.32
N LYS A 118 13.40 4.86 0.89
CA LYS A 118 11.96 4.89 1.20
C LYS A 118 11.23 3.76 0.51
N ILE A 119 11.55 3.52 -0.77
CA ILE A 119 10.95 2.41 -1.52
C ILE A 119 11.24 1.09 -0.80
N LYS A 120 12.48 0.87 -0.43
CA LYS A 120 12.90 -0.36 0.22
C LYS A 120 12.18 -0.56 1.57
N ALA A 121 12.10 0.50 2.37
CA ALA A 121 11.42 0.44 3.66
C ALA A 121 9.93 0.08 3.49
N LEU A 122 9.27 0.72 2.53
CA LEU A 122 7.85 0.46 2.27
C LEU A 122 7.63 -0.96 1.76
N LEU A 123 8.45 -1.42 0.82
CA LEU A 123 8.30 -2.79 0.28
C LEU A 123 8.56 -3.85 1.33
N ASN A 124 9.57 -3.65 2.19
CA ASN A 124 9.84 -4.59 3.27
C ASN A 124 8.66 -4.72 4.23
N ALA A 125 7.94 -3.63 4.46
CA ALA A 125 6.78 -3.63 5.34
C ALA A 125 5.52 -4.13 4.65
N LEU A 126 5.38 -3.88 3.34
CA LEU A 126 4.18 -4.28 2.59
C LEU A 126 4.19 -5.76 2.20
N TYR A 127 5.36 -6.34 1.96
CA TYR A 127 5.44 -7.72 1.50
C TYR A 127 4.74 -8.71 2.45
N PRO A 128 4.95 -8.65 3.77
CA PRO A 128 4.26 -9.57 4.67
C PRO A 128 2.73 -9.45 4.60
N ILE A 129 2.21 -8.24 4.37
CA ILE A 129 0.77 -8.04 4.23
C ILE A 129 0.26 -8.68 2.94
N ALA A 130 0.96 -8.45 1.84
CA ALA A 130 0.59 -9.04 0.56
C ALA A 130 0.62 -10.57 0.65
N ASP A 131 1.65 -11.12 1.28
CA ASP A 131 1.77 -12.57 1.47
C ASP A 131 0.67 -13.12 2.36
N PHE A 132 0.27 -12.36 3.38
CA PHE A 132 -0.80 -12.74 4.30
C PHE A 132 -2.16 -12.87 3.60
N MET A 133 -2.35 -12.17 2.48
CA MET A 133 -3.61 -12.24 1.72
C MET A 133 -3.72 -13.53 0.91
N ARG A 134 -2.64 -14.30 0.77
CA ARG A 134 -2.68 -15.54 -0.01
C ARG A 134 -3.63 -16.55 0.63
N ASN A 135 -4.35 -17.26 -0.24
CA ASN A 135 -5.24 -18.35 0.15
C ASN A 135 -5.03 -19.57 -0.77
N GLN A 136 -4.00 -19.55 -1.55
CA GLN A 136 -3.60 -20.66 -2.43
C GLN A 136 -2.14 -21.03 -2.19
#